data_45dcca24d68009b2867c1d1fb2bb3dae
#
_entry.id   45dcca24d68009b2867c1d1fb2bb3dae
#
_cell.length_a   1.000
_cell.length_b   1.000
_cell.length_c   1.000
_cell.angle_alpha   90.00
_cell.angle_beta   90.00
_cell.angle_gamma   90.00
#
_symmetry.space_group_name_H-M   'P 1'
#
loop_
_entity.id
_entity.type
_entity.pdbx_description
1 polymer ?
#
loop_
_entity_poly.entity_id
_entity_poly.type
_entity_poly.pdbx_seq_one_letter_code
_entity_poly.pdbx_strand_id
1 'polypeptide(L)'
;MSKRPGSSRWLQRQQRDLYVRQAQQSHYRSRAVYKLIEIDQRDRLFRKGQTVIDLGAAPGSWSQYASEQVGSQGRVVAVDILAMVPVTNVLFIQGDFIEQAVYDQCLRALNGRNADLVISDLAPNISGVRSTDQARSMALANLVKELAYQVLRPGGDMLIKIFQGEGVADLRRDLQEHFHKVMTRKPGASRNSSREFYILARTYEISP
;
A
#
# COMPACT_ATOMS: atom_id res chain seq x y z
N MET A 1 -0.41 -1.73 40.52
CA MET A 1 -0.57 -1.81 39.06
C MET A 1 0.61 -1.13 38.40
N SER A 2 1.58 -1.91 37.92
CA SER A 2 2.83 -1.39 37.31
C SER A 2 2.56 -1.01 35.85
N LYS A 3 2.75 0.28 35.48
CA LYS A 3 2.68 0.76 34.10
C LYS A 3 3.83 0.14 33.30
N ARG A 4 3.49 -0.57 32.21
CA ARG A 4 4.48 -1.16 31.30
C ARG A 4 5.41 -0.07 30.71
N PRO A 5 6.74 -0.16 30.89
CA PRO A 5 7.69 0.92 30.50
C PRO A 5 7.76 1.19 28.99
N GLY A 6 7.19 0.32 28.13
CA GLY A 6 7.23 0.44 26.68
C GLY A 6 6.27 1.50 26.08
N SER A 7 5.17 1.81 26.76
CA SER A 7 4.13 2.68 26.21
C SER A 7 4.50 4.18 26.21
N SER A 8 5.23 4.66 27.24
CA SER A 8 5.57 6.08 27.35
C SER A 8 6.70 6.50 26.38
N ARG A 9 7.71 5.65 26.16
CA ARG A 9 8.77 5.91 25.17
C ARG A 9 8.26 5.86 23.73
N TRP A 10 7.29 5.03 23.45
CA TRP A 10 6.64 4.95 22.13
C TRP A 10 5.82 6.21 21.85
N LEU A 11 4.98 6.64 22.80
CA LEU A 11 4.21 7.87 22.72
C LEU A 11 5.10 9.11 22.58
N GLN A 12 6.20 9.19 23.33
CA GLN A 12 7.16 10.28 23.22
C GLN A 12 7.90 10.30 21.87
N ARG A 13 8.22 9.13 21.29
CA ARG A 13 8.78 9.04 19.94
C ARG A 13 7.77 9.47 18.88
N GLN A 14 6.51 9.08 18.99
CA GLN A 14 5.47 9.53 18.06
C GLN A 14 5.26 11.04 18.13
N GLN A 15 5.22 11.64 19.32
CA GLN A 15 5.06 13.09 19.48
C GLN A 15 6.24 13.90 18.93
N ARG A 16 7.45 13.32 18.87
CA ARG A 16 8.65 13.93 18.29
C ARG A 16 8.82 13.66 16.80
N ASP A 17 8.03 12.78 16.22
CA ASP A 17 8.10 12.44 14.82
C ASP A 17 7.50 13.58 13.99
N LEU A 18 8.32 14.26 13.19
CA LEU A 18 7.92 15.39 12.36
C LEU A 18 6.75 15.02 11.43
N TYR A 19 6.77 13.81 10.86
CA TYR A 19 5.71 13.34 9.95
C TYR A 19 4.39 13.10 10.68
N VAL A 20 4.39 12.74 11.96
CA VAL A 20 3.16 12.65 12.77
C VAL A 20 2.53 14.02 12.92
N ARG A 21 3.33 15.04 13.28
CA ARG A 21 2.85 16.42 13.42
C ARG A 21 2.33 16.97 12.09
N GLN A 22 3.08 16.75 11.01
CA GLN A 22 2.66 17.15 9.68
C GLN A 22 1.35 16.47 9.26
N ALA A 23 1.18 15.17 9.52
CA ALA A 23 -0.06 14.45 9.21
C ALA A 23 -1.26 15.06 9.97
N GLN A 24 -1.09 15.38 11.26
CA GLN A 24 -2.13 16.06 12.04
C GLN A 24 -2.47 17.44 11.48
N GLN A 25 -1.47 18.25 11.12
CA GLN A 25 -1.67 19.59 10.53
C GLN A 25 -2.33 19.53 9.15
N SER A 26 -1.99 18.52 8.35
CA SER A 26 -2.53 18.30 7.00
C SER A 26 -3.79 17.43 6.99
N HIS A 27 -4.36 17.11 8.16
CA HIS A 27 -5.57 16.30 8.32
C HIS A 27 -5.50 14.89 7.74
N TYR A 28 -4.28 14.33 7.54
CA TYR A 28 -4.12 12.93 7.18
C TYR A 28 -4.21 12.01 8.40
N ARG A 29 -4.82 10.85 8.21
CA ARG A 29 -5.09 9.87 9.28
C ARG A 29 -3.83 9.23 9.86
N SER A 30 -2.75 9.17 9.09
CA SER A 30 -1.48 8.65 9.56
C SER A 30 -0.29 9.25 8.82
N ARG A 31 0.89 9.18 9.47
CA ARG A 31 2.16 9.59 8.86
C ARG A 31 2.56 8.75 7.64
N ALA A 32 1.96 7.56 7.47
CA ALA A 32 2.26 6.68 6.35
C ALA A 32 2.01 7.33 5.00
N VAL A 33 1.12 8.33 4.93
CA VAL A 33 0.84 9.09 3.71
C VAL A 33 2.09 9.71 3.10
N TYR A 34 3.03 10.20 3.91
CA TYR A 34 4.24 10.86 3.40
C TYR A 34 5.16 9.94 2.61
N LYS A 35 5.12 8.63 2.88
CA LYS A 35 5.82 7.65 2.06
C LYS A 35 5.26 7.64 0.63
N LEU A 36 3.93 7.66 0.51
CA LEU A 36 3.24 7.68 -0.79
C LEU A 36 3.45 9.03 -1.49
N ILE A 37 3.33 10.15 -0.77
CA ILE A 37 3.56 11.49 -1.31
C ILE A 37 4.97 11.62 -1.89
N GLU A 38 6.01 11.19 -1.17
CA GLU A 38 7.40 11.26 -1.65
C GLU A 38 7.62 10.41 -2.91
N ILE A 39 7.01 9.21 -2.96
CA ILE A 39 7.09 8.35 -4.15
C ILE A 39 6.34 8.99 -5.32
N ASP A 40 5.15 9.52 -5.09
CA ASP A 40 4.34 10.15 -6.14
C ASP A 40 5.01 11.40 -6.69
N GLN A 41 5.56 12.28 -5.85
CA GLN A 41 6.31 13.46 -6.28
C GLN A 41 7.48 13.11 -7.19
N ARG A 42 8.16 12.00 -6.92
CA ARG A 42 9.28 11.52 -7.71
C ARG A 42 8.86 10.85 -9.00
N ASP A 43 7.86 9.97 -8.92
CA ASP A 43 7.55 9.00 -9.98
C ASP A 43 6.23 9.31 -10.69
N ARG A 44 5.43 10.27 -10.21
CA ARG A 44 4.14 10.69 -10.79
C ARG A 44 3.20 9.50 -10.99
N LEU A 45 2.82 8.89 -9.85
CA LEU A 45 1.97 7.70 -9.84
C LEU A 45 0.54 8.03 -10.24
N PHE A 46 0.03 9.17 -9.72
CA PHE A 46 -1.38 9.52 -9.85
C PHE A 46 -1.65 10.46 -11.02
N ARG A 47 -2.81 10.27 -11.64
CA ARG A 47 -3.40 11.13 -12.67
C ARG A 47 -4.90 11.27 -12.45
N LYS A 48 -5.50 12.38 -12.86
CA LYS A 48 -6.95 12.57 -12.78
C LYS A 48 -7.70 11.49 -13.54
N GLY A 49 -8.79 11.00 -12.96
CA GLY A 49 -9.66 9.99 -13.57
C GLY A 49 -9.21 8.55 -13.41
N GLN A 50 -8.06 8.27 -12.76
CA GLN A 50 -7.58 6.90 -12.55
C GLN A 50 -8.48 6.09 -11.62
N THR A 51 -8.49 4.78 -11.85
CA THR A 51 -9.02 3.76 -10.93
C THR A 51 -7.88 3.16 -10.12
N VAL A 52 -7.92 3.31 -8.81
CA VAL A 52 -6.88 2.88 -7.86
C VAL A 52 -7.45 1.85 -6.89
N ILE A 53 -6.67 0.81 -6.61
CA ILE A 53 -6.94 -0.14 -5.51
C ILE A 53 -5.89 0.08 -4.42
N ASP A 54 -6.34 0.26 -3.17
CA ASP A 54 -5.50 0.41 -1.97
C ASP A 54 -5.70 -0.81 -1.06
N LEU A 55 -4.71 -1.68 -0.99
CA LEU A 55 -4.73 -2.92 -0.20
C LEU A 55 -4.00 -2.73 1.12
N GLY A 56 -4.70 -3.00 2.24
CA GLY A 56 -4.22 -2.68 3.58
C GLY A 56 -4.42 -1.19 3.88
N ALA A 57 -5.60 -0.67 3.53
CA ALA A 57 -5.88 0.75 3.51
C ALA A 57 -5.96 1.40 4.90
N ALA A 58 -6.38 0.66 5.95
CA ALA A 58 -6.59 1.22 7.28
C ALA A 58 -5.31 1.87 7.87
N PRO A 59 -5.43 3.05 8.45
CA PRO A 59 -6.59 3.86 8.77
C PRO A 59 -7.12 4.76 7.64
N GLY A 60 -6.60 4.65 6.41
CA GLY A 60 -7.11 5.33 5.22
C GLY A 60 -6.29 6.54 4.74
N SER A 61 -5.07 6.72 5.21
CA SER A 61 -4.25 7.88 4.81
C SER A 61 -3.77 7.81 3.34
N TRP A 62 -3.49 6.61 2.83
CA TRP A 62 -3.15 6.41 1.43
C TRP A 62 -4.38 6.59 0.54
N SER A 63 -5.53 6.05 0.96
CA SER A 63 -6.81 6.25 0.27
C SER A 63 -7.22 7.72 0.22
N GLN A 64 -7.01 8.51 1.30
CA GLN A 64 -7.25 9.96 1.31
C GLN A 64 -6.43 10.64 0.20
N TYR A 65 -5.12 10.45 0.22
CA TYR A 65 -4.23 11.04 -0.78
C TYR A 65 -4.57 10.59 -2.20
N ALA A 66 -4.79 9.30 -2.41
CA ALA A 66 -5.18 8.76 -3.72
C ALA A 66 -6.46 9.43 -4.24
N SER A 67 -7.50 9.56 -3.39
CA SER A 67 -8.77 10.19 -3.74
C SER A 67 -8.59 11.66 -4.16
N GLU A 68 -7.78 12.42 -3.43
CA GLU A 68 -7.43 13.81 -3.77
C GLU A 68 -6.72 13.90 -5.13
N GLN A 69 -5.80 12.97 -5.41
CA GLN A 69 -5.02 12.99 -6.63
C GLN A 69 -5.85 12.59 -7.87
N VAL A 70 -6.65 11.54 -7.78
CA VAL A 70 -7.46 11.09 -8.93
C VAL A 70 -8.68 11.99 -9.18
N GLY A 71 -9.16 12.70 -8.16
CA GLY A 71 -10.27 13.64 -8.25
C GLY A 71 -11.63 12.96 -8.50
N SER A 72 -12.66 13.78 -8.76
CA SER A 72 -14.06 13.33 -8.84
C SER A 72 -14.37 12.39 -10.01
N GLN A 73 -13.55 12.37 -11.04
CA GLN A 73 -13.68 11.46 -12.18
C GLN A 73 -12.93 10.13 -11.97
N GLY A 74 -12.07 10.07 -10.94
CA GLY A 74 -11.35 8.87 -10.54
C GLY A 74 -12.16 7.99 -9.60
N ARG A 75 -11.61 6.83 -9.30
CA ARG A 75 -12.19 5.87 -8.35
C ARG A 75 -11.10 5.30 -7.46
N VAL A 76 -11.37 5.23 -6.16
CA VAL A 76 -10.51 4.55 -5.21
C VAL A 76 -11.31 3.45 -4.54
N VAL A 77 -10.82 2.21 -4.64
CA VAL A 77 -11.34 1.05 -3.91
C VAL A 77 -10.32 0.69 -2.85
N ALA A 78 -10.71 0.80 -1.59
CA ALA A 78 -9.87 0.52 -0.43
C ALA A 78 -10.31 -0.78 0.23
N VAL A 79 -9.36 -1.65 0.59
CA VAL A 79 -9.64 -2.95 1.21
C VAL A 79 -8.78 -3.10 2.45
N ASP A 80 -9.39 -3.50 3.57
CA ASP A 80 -8.67 -3.85 4.81
C ASP A 80 -9.52 -4.79 5.68
N ILE A 81 -8.87 -5.64 6.44
CA ILE A 81 -9.50 -6.47 7.47
C ILE A 81 -10.01 -5.62 8.65
N LEU A 82 -9.35 -4.50 8.92
CA LEU A 82 -9.70 -3.57 9.99
C LEU A 82 -10.78 -2.60 9.52
N ALA A 83 -11.71 -2.28 10.40
CA ALA A 83 -12.68 -1.24 10.12
C ALA A 83 -11.99 0.12 9.94
N MET A 84 -12.51 0.91 9.02
CA MET A 84 -12.01 2.24 8.70
C MET A 84 -13.15 3.26 8.67
N VAL A 85 -12.91 4.43 9.26
CA VAL A 85 -13.85 5.57 9.11
C VAL A 85 -13.95 5.93 7.62
N PRO A 86 -15.14 6.21 7.07
CA PRO A 86 -15.29 6.55 5.66
C PRO A 86 -14.37 7.68 5.20
N VAL A 87 -13.83 7.54 4.00
CA VAL A 87 -13.04 8.57 3.28
C VAL A 87 -13.86 9.05 2.11
N THR A 88 -13.91 10.35 1.89
CA THR A 88 -14.65 10.95 0.78
C THR A 88 -14.18 10.42 -0.57
N ASN A 89 -15.12 10.02 -1.43
CA ASN A 89 -14.87 9.44 -2.75
C ASN A 89 -14.04 8.15 -2.75
N VAL A 90 -14.02 7.41 -1.63
CA VAL A 90 -13.39 6.10 -1.51
C VAL A 90 -14.47 5.06 -1.22
N LEU A 91 -14.51 4.00 -1.99
CA LEU A 91 -15.32 2.83 -1.71
C LEU A 91 -14.50 1.89 -0.83
N PHE A 92 -14.92 1.72 0.41
CA PHE A 92 -14.23 0.84 1.36
C PHE A 92 -14.92 -0.52 1.45
N ILE A 93 -14.14 -1.57 1.33
CA ILE A 93 -14.54 -2.97 1.50
C ILE A 93 -13.81 -3.52 2.74
N GLN A 94 -14.56 -3.84 3.78
CA GLN A 94 -13.96 -4.48 4.94
C GLN A 94 -13.92 -6.00 4.75
N GLY A 95 -12.73 -6.57 4.79
CA GLY A 95 -12.51 -8.00 4.70
C GLY A 95 -11.08 -8.34 4.28
N ASP A 96 -10.81 -9.64 4.28
CA ASP A 96 -9.55 -10.16 3.76
C ASP A 96 -9.69 -10.36 2.24
N PHE A 97 -8.87 -9.68 1.45
CA PHE A 97 -8.92 -9.78 -0.01
C PHE A 97 -8.52 -11.16 -0.57
N ILE A 98 -8.01 -12.07 0.29
CA ILE A 98 -7.79 -13.47 -0.03
C ILE A 98 -9.12 -14.24 -0.11
N GLU A 99 -10.13 -13.78 0.64
CA GLU A 99 -11.44 -14.40 0.62
C GLU A 99 -12.17 -14.12 -0.71
N GLN A 100 -12.67 -15.16 -1.35
CA GLN A 100 -13.35 -15.04 -2.65
C GLN A 100 -14.49 -14.00 -2.63
N ALA A 101 -15.25 -13.95 -1.53
CA ALA A 101 -16.35 -13.00 -1.39
C ALA A 101 -15.88 -11.54 -1.39
N VAL A 102 -14.73 -11.24 -0.79
CA VAL A 102 -14.11 -9.90 -0.75
C VAL A 102 -13.50 -9.57 -2.10
N TYR A 103 -12.82 -10.52 -2.71
CA TYR A 103 -12.29 -10.40 -4.08
C TYR A 103 -13.41 -10.07 -5.08
N ASP A 104 -14.53 -10.79 -5.05
CA ASP A 104 -15.68 -10.53 -5.90
C ASP A 104 -16.30 -9.13 -5.66
N GLN A 105 -16.27 -8.67 -4.40
CA GLN A 105 -16.68 -7.30 -4.07
C GLN A 105 -15.73 -6.26 -4.71
N CYS A 106 -14.42 -6.51 -4.70
CA CYS A 106 -13.44 -5.65 -5.36
C CYS A 106 -13.70 -5.58 -6.87
N LEU A 107 -13.94 -6.71 -7.53
CA LEU A 107 -14.27 -6.73 -8.96
C LEU A 107 -15.58 -5.97 -9.27
N ARG A 108 -16.62 -6.17 -8.46
CA ARG A 108 -17.88 -5.41 -8.61
C ARG A 108 -17.65 -3.91 -8.41
N ALA A 109 -16.79 -3.53 -7.43
CA ALA A 109 -16.45 -2.14 -7.15
C ALA A 109 -15.73 -1.47 -8.33
N LEU A 110 -14.98 -2.22 -9.13
CA LEU A 110 -14.35 -1.71 -10.36
C LEU A 110 -15.37 -1.42 -11.46
N ASN A 111 -16.59 -1.99 -11.37
CA ASN A 111 -17.70 -1.74 -12.31
C ASN A 111 -17.31 -1.96 -13.77
N GLY A 112 -16.71 -3.09 -14.08
CA GLY A 112 -16.28 -3.47 -15.43
C GLY A 112 -15.03 -2.72 -15.94
N ARG A 113 -14.36 -1.92 -15.10
CA ARG A 113 -13.08 -1.29 -15.42
C ARG A 113 -11.95 -2.10 -14.80
N ASN A 114 -10.77 -2.05 -15.40
CA ASN A 114 -9.55 -2.52 -14.77
C ASN A 114 -8.89 -1.38 -13.99
N ALA A 115 -8.07 -1.72 -13.01
CA ALA A 115 -7.32 -0.74 -12.23
C ALA A 115 -6.16 -0.15 -13.05
N ASP A 116 -5.94 1.15 -12.88
CA ASP A 116 -4.75 1.84 -13.40
C ASP A 116 -3.55 1.68 -12.48
N LEU A 117 -3.82 1.55 -11.17
CA LEU A 117 -2.81 1.51 -10.14
C LEU A 117 -3.28 0.64 -8.96
N VAL A 118 -2.43 -0.28 -8.53
CA VAL A 118 -2.57 -1.00 -7.26
C VAL A 118 -1.50 -0.52 -6.30
N ILE A 119 -1.91 -0.06 -5.12
CA ILE A 119 -1.00 0.37 -4.05
C ILE A 119 -1.20 -0.48 -2.81
N SER A 120 -0.12 -0.74 -2.06
CA SER A 120 -0.20 -1.49 -0.81
C SER A 120 0.89 -1.08 0.18
N ASP A 121 0.47 -0.68 1.39
CA ASP A 121 1.35 -0.48 2.56
C ASP A 121 1.17 -1.60 3.60
N LEU A 122 0.72 -2.79 3.17
CA LEU A 122 0.55 -3.96 4.04
C LEU A 122 1.84 -4.32 4.77
N ALA A 123 1.71 -4.67 6.03
CA ALA A 123 2.78 -5.22 6.84
C ALA A 123 2.27 -6.45 7.61
N PRO A 124 3.07 -7.49 7.76
CA PRO A 124 2.70 -8.58 8.62
C PRO A 124 2.69 -8.16 10.08
N ASN A 125 1.95 -8.88 10.91
CA ASN A 125 2.10 -8.79 12.35
C ASN A 125 3.51 -9.22 12.74
N ILE A 126 4.32 -8.26 13.22
CA ILE A 126 5.72 -8.46 13.56
C ILE A 126 5.84 -9.33 14.81
N SER A 127 6.43 -10.51 14.66
CA SER A 127 6.69 -11.46 15.77
C SER A 127 8.01 -11.16 16.49
N GLY A 128 8.94 -10.46 15.85
CA GLY A 128 10.31 -10.24 16.29
C GLY A 128 11.28 -11.33 15.82
N VAL A 129 10.78 -12.42 15.25
CA VAL A 129 11.61 -13.48 14.63
C VAL A 129 11.79 -13.15 13.15
N ARG A 130 13.03 -12.81 12.77
CA ARG A 130 13.34 -12.26 11.43
C ARG A 130 12.90 -13.14 10.28
N SER A 131 13.12 -14.46 10.35
CA SER A 131 12.74 -15.40 9.30
C SER A 131 11.23 -15.49 9.13
N THR A 132 10.50 -15.58 10.25
CA THR A 132 9.04 -15.62 10.27
C THR A 132 8.44 -14.32 9.71
N ASP A 133 8.95 -13.18 10.15
CA ASP A 133 8.46 -11.87 9.70
C ASP A 133 8.75 -11.65 8.22
N GLN A 134 9.91 -12.14 7.74
CA GLN A 134 10.27 -12.10 6.32
C GLN A 134 9.34 -13.00 5.48
N ALA A 135 9.13 -14.25 5.89
CA ALA A 135 8.25 -15.17 5.18
C ALA A 135 6.81 -14.63 5.08
N ARG A 136 6.28 -14.05 6.17
CA ARG A 136 4.96 -13.41 6.17
C ARG A 136 4.90 -12.19 5.26
N SER A 137 5.96 -11.36 5.25
CA SER A 137 6.05 -10.21 4.35
C SER A 137 6.02 -10.63 2.89
N MET A 138 6.75 -11.68 2.53
CA MET A 138 6.77 -12.21 1.18
C MET A 138 5.43 -12.85 0.78
N ALA A 139 4.78 -13.56 1.70
CA ALA A 139 3.45 -14.10 1.45
C ALA A 139 2.44 -12.99 1.11
N LEU A 140 2.40 -11.89 1.91
CA LEU A 140 1.55 -10.74 1.63
C LEU A 140 1.89 -10.08 0.28
N ALA A 141 3.18 -9.93 -0.03
CA ALA A 141 3.60 -9.33 -1.29
C ALA A 141 3.15 -10.16 -2.51
N ASN A 142 3.25 -11.49 -2.42
CA ASN A 142 2.77 -12.39 -3.47
C ASN A 142 1.25 -12.30 -3.65
N LEU A 143 0.49 -12.23 -2.56
CA LEU A 143 -0.97 -12.07 -2.63
C LEU A 143 -1.37 -10.75 -3.30
N VAL A 144 -0.71 -9.64 -2.94
CA VAL A 144 -0.93 -8.33 -3.60
C VAL A 144 -0.58 -8.41 -5.08
N LYS A 145 0.53 -9.06 -5.43
CA LYS A 145 0.97 -9.26 -6.80
C LYS A 145 -0.06 -10.06 -7.62
N GLU A 146 -0.52 -11.19 -7.08
CA GLU A 146 -1.52 -12.03 -7.77
C GLU A 146 -2.83 -11.26 -8.04
N LEU A 147 -3.32 -10.51 -7.04
CA LEU A 147 -4.48 -9.66 -7.25
C LEU A 147 -4.19 -8.57 -8.30
N ALA A 148 -3.02 -7.95 -8.27
CA ALA A 148 -2.66 -6.92 -9.24
C ALA A 148 -2.64 -7.46 -10.68
N TYR A 149 -2.13 -8.67 -10.92
CA TYR A 149 -2.14 -9.30 -12.23
C TYR A 149 -3.56 -9.54 -12.78
N GLN A 150 -4.52 -9.77 -11.90
CA GLN A 150 -5.91 -10.01 -12.30
C GLN A 150 -6.70 -8.72 -12.56
N VAL A 151 -6.36 -7.63 -11.87
CA VAL A 151 -7.17 -6.40 -11.91
C VAL A 151 -6.53 -5.26 -12.69
N LEU A 152 -5.21 -5.26 -12.90
CA LEU A 152 -4.55 -4.21 -13.65
C LEU A 152 -4.91 -4.26 -15.14
N ARG A 153 -5.14 -3.08 -15.73
CA ARG A 153 -5.17 -2.97 -17.18
C ARG A 153 -3.74 -3.08 -17.76
N PRO A 154 -3.59 -3.41 -19.04
CA PRO A 154 -2.34 -3.21 -19.75
C PRO A 154 -1.84 -1.76 -19.57
N GLY A 155 -0.56 -1.59 -19.26
CA GLY A 155 0.03 -0.29 -18.95
C GLY A 155 -0.28 0.25 -17.55
N GLY A 156 -0.94 -0.52 -16.67
CA GLY A 156 -1.14 -0.17 -15.26
C GLY A 156 0.13 -0.31 -14.43
N ASP A 157 0.11 0.24 -13.22
CA ASP A 157 1.26 0.28 -12.32
C ASP A 157 0.94 -0.39 -10.98
N MET A 158 1.96 -0.87 -10.28
CA MET A 158 1.83 -1.43 -8.93
C MET A 158 2.91 -0.85 -8.00
N LEU A 159 2.50 -0.47 -6.78
CA LEU A 159 3.40 -0.05 -5.70
C LEU A 159 3.15 -0.92 -4.47
N ILE A 160 4.12 -1.71 -4.06
CA ILE A 160 4.01 -2.61 -2.91
C ILE A 160 5.13 -2.40 -1.91
N LYS A 161 4.80 -2.46 -0.61
CA LYS A 161 5.78 -2.48 0.47
C LYS A 161 6.37 -3.86 0.65
N ILE A 162 7.71 -3.92 0.81
CA ILE A 162 8.48 -5.14 1.04
C ILE A 162 9.45 -4.92 2.20
N PHE A 163 9.78 -5.97 2.95
CA PHE A 163 10.93 -5.97 3.85
C PHE A 163 12.14 -6.63 3.17
N GLN A 164 13.30 -6.02 3.35
CA GLN A 164 14.56 -6.56 2.82
C GLN A 164 14.88 -7.92 3.45
N GLY A 165 15.10 -8.93 2.61
CA GLY A 165 15.42 -10.29 3.03
C GLY A 165 15.25 -11.33 1.92
N GLU A 166 15.16 -12.58 2.33
CA GLU A 166 14.96 -13.73 1.46
C GLU A 166 13.68 -13.63 0.63
N GLY A 167 13.68 -14.12 -0.62
CA GLY A 167 12.55 -14.10 -1.53
C GLY A 167 12.39 -12.82 -2.35
N VAL A 168 13.04 -11.70 -1.96
CA VAL A 168 12.91 -10.42 -2.67
C VAL A 168 13.44 -10.48 -4.10
N ALA A 169 14.53 -11.23 -4.32
CA ALA A 169 15.13 -11.37 -5.66
C ALA A 169 14.19 -12.13 -6.61
N ASP A 170 13.54 -13.17 -6.12
CA ASP A 170 12.61 -13.98 -6.91
C ASP A 170 11.33 -13.20 -7.24
N LEU A 171 10.75 -12.50 -6.25
CA LEU A 171 9.63 -11.59 -6.49
C LEU A 171 9.99 -10.53 -7.54
N ARG A 172 11.20 -9.96 -7.45
CA ARG A 172 11.63 -8.93 -8.41
C ARG A 172 11.78 -9.49 -9.82
N ARG A 173 12.29 -10.72 -9.96
CA ARG A 173 12.43 -11.40 -11.26
C ARG A 173 11.04 -11.64 -11.88
N ASP A 174 10.13 -12.22 -11.12
CA ASP A 174 8.73 -12.42 -11.53
C ASP A 174 8.09 -11.09 -12.01
N LEU A 175 8.23 -10.02 -11.22
CA LEU A 175 7.71 -8.70 -11.63
C LEU A 175 8.36 -8.16 -12.92
N GLN A 176 9.63 -8.47 -13.16
CA GLN A 176 10.34 -8.07 -14.40
C GLN A 176 9.85 -8.81 -15.64
N GLU A 177 9.20 -9.96 -15.47
CA GLU A 177 8.58 -10.72 -16.56
C GLU A 177 7.21 -10.14 -16.95
N HIS A 178 6.57 -9.39 -16.04
CA HIS A 178 5.20 -8.90 -16.22
C HIS A 178 5.10 -7.37 -16.31
N PHE A 179 6.16 -6.64 -16.00
CA PHE A 179 6.18 -5.17 -16.04
C PHE A 179 7.41 -4.65 -16.80
N HIS A 180 7.19 -3.69 -17.65
CA HIS A 180 8.27 -3.08 -18.43
C HIS A 180 9.41 -2.52 -17.55
N LYS A 181 9.09 -2.01 -16.34
CA LYS A 181 10.09 -1.40 -15.44
C LYS A 181 9.79 -1.73 -13.98
N VAL A 182 10.80 -2.24 -13.26
CA VAL A 182 10.72 -2.55 -11.82
C VAL A 182 11.79 -1.78 -11.05
N MET A 183 11.35 -0.92 -10.14
CA MET A 183 12.21 0.01 -9.40
C MET A 183 12.05 -0.13 -7.90
N THR A 184 13.14 0.09 -7.16
CA THR A 184 13.11 0.17 -5.69
C THR A 184 12.97 1.63 -5.25
N ARG A 185 12.12 1.87 -4.23
CA ARG A 185 11.92 3.17 -3.60
C ARG A 185 12.07 3.06 -2.09
N LYS A 186 12.86 3.95 -1.52
CA LYS A 186 13.03 4.08 -0.07
C LYS A 186 12.70 5.52 0.31
N PRO A 187 11.44 5.83 0.67
CA PRO A 187 11.06 7.19 1.09
C PRO A 187 11.80 7.62 2.34
N GLY A 188 12.15 8.90 2.45
CA GLY A 188 12.73 9.50 3.66
C GLY A 188 11.77 9.44 4.84
N ALA A 189 10.46 9.44 4.58
CA ALA A 189 9.43 9.22 5.60
C ALA A 189 9.45 7.81 6.22
N SER A 190 10.15 6.84 5.62
CA SER A 190 10.41 5.55 6.28
C SER A 190 11.34 5.75 7.48
N ARG A 191 11.08 5.03 8.59
CA ARG A 191 11.98 5.10 9.75
C ARG A 191 13.36 4.55 9.38
N ASN A 192 14.44 5.22 9.82
CA ASN A 192 15.82 4.80 9.52
C ASN A 192 16.12 3.36 9.98
N SER A 193 15.49 2.91 11.07
CA SER A 193 15.63 1.55 11.57
C SER A 193 14.80 0.50 10.84
N SER A 194 13.89 0.93 9.95
CA SER A 194 13.02 0.01 9.21
C SER A 194 13.76 -0.58 8.01
N ARG A 195 13.61 -1.89 7.83
CA ARG A 195 14.08 -2.62 6.63
C ARG A 195 13.07 -2.55 5.49
N GLU A 196 11.97 -1.80 5.67
CA GLU A 196 10.96 -1.62 4.61
C GLU A 196 11.51 -0.82 3.44
N PHE A 197 11.08 -1.16 2.27
CA PHE A 197 11.19 -0.40 1.04
C PHE A 197 9.98 -0.71 0.16
N TYR A 198 9.86 -0.03 -0.96
CA TYR A 198 8.78 -0.25 -1.91
C TYR A 198 9.34 -0.74 -3.23
N ILE A 199 8.63 -1.65 -3.87
CA ILE A 199 8.81 -1.97 -5.28
C ILE A 199 7.73 -1.22 -6.05
N LEU A 200 8.16 -0.40 -7.00
CA LEU A 200 7.32 0.23 -8.00
C LEU A 200 7.53 -0.50 -9.32
N ALA A 201 6.50 -1.22 -9.76
CA ALA A 201 6.44 -1.92 -11.02
C ALA A 201 5.52 -1.15 -11.97
N ARG A 202 6.02 -0.79 -13.15
CA ARG A 202 5.35 0.11 -14.09
C ARG A 202 5.11 -0.55 -15.42
N THR A 203 3.96 -0.20 -16.01
CA THR A 203 3.55 -0.65 -17.33
C THR A 203 3.39 -2.16 -17.35
N TYR A 204 2.28 -2.62 -16.76
CA TYR A 204 1.89 -4.03 -16.76
C TYR A 204 1.71 -4.54 -18.20
N GLU A 205 2.34 -5.64 -18.51
CA GLU A 205 2.25 -6.33 -19.80
C GLU A 205 1.52 -7.66 -19.58
N ILE A 206 0.45 -7.88 -20.33
CA ILE A 206 -0.18 -9.20 -20.32
C ILE A 206 0.77 -10.14 -21.04
N SER A 207 1.35 -11.11 -20.30
CA SER A 207 2.10 -12.18 -20.95
C SER A 207 1.18 -12.92 -21.94
N PRO A 208 1.65 -13.20 -23.15
CA PRO A 208 0.89 -13.88 -24.17
C PRO A 208 0.51 -15.32 -23.75
#